data_ff4c7f533cebf99a94eccabb0a42c5a5
#
_entry.id   ff4c7f533cebf99a94eccabb0a42c5a5
#
_cell.length_a   1.000
_cell.length_b   1.000
_cell.length_c   1.000
_cell.angle_alpha   90.00
_cell.angle_beta   90.00
_cell.angle_gamma   90.00
#
_symmetry.space_group_name_H-M   'P 1'
#
loop_
_entity.id
_entity.type
_entity.pdbx_description
1 polymer ?
#
loop_
_entity_poly.entity_id
_entity_poly.type
_entity_poly.pdbx_seq_one_letter_code
_entity_poly.pdbx_strand_id
1 'polypeptide(L)' 'TGTVRKNIEIDSEVEVVQKHHQRSGELTHGFVRRLLTKSPNHPHGIKVLLDTGEVGRVKNVIIDED' A
#
# COMPACT_ATOMS: atom_id res chain seq x y z
N THR A 1 2.79 -3.44 9.50
CA THR A 1 1.71 -2.48 9.30
C THR A 1 1.09 -2.60 7.91
N GLY A 2 1.89 -2.62 6.85
CA GLY A 2 1.38 -2.76 5.48
C GLY A 2 0.80 -4.13 5.17
N THR A 3 0.96 -5.11 6.06
CA THR A 3 0.46 -6.47 5.88
C THR A 3 -0.96 -6.67 6.44
N VAL A 4 -1.46 -5.73 7.21
CA VAL A 4 -2.77 -5.83 7.87
C VAL A 4 -3.75 -4.85 7.24
N ARG A 5 -4.81 -5.39 6.62
CA ARG A 5 -5.79 -4.62 5.85
C ARG A 5 -6.50 -3.54 6.67
N LYS A 6 -6.80 -3.81 7.94
CA LYS A 6 -7.51 -2.86 8.79
C LYS A 6 -6.72 -1.57 9.08
N ASN A 7 -5.40 -1.60 8.86
CA ASN A 7 -4.56 -0.42 9.04
C ASN A 7 -4.53 0.48 7.81
N ILE A 8 -5.19 0.06 6.75
CA ILE A 8 -5.16 0.75 5.45
C ILE A 8 -6.59 1.10 5.06
N GLU A 9 -6.83 2.38 4.85
CA GLU A 9 -8.15 2.88 4.46
C GLU A 9 -8.05 3.63 3.14
N ILE A 10 -9.19 3.86 2.51
CA ILE A 10 -9.28 4.77 1.37
C ILE A 10 -8.74 6.12 1.83
N ASP A 11 -7.92 6.74 1.01
CA ASP A 11 -7.21 8.00 1.25
C ASP A 11 -6.04 7.90 2.25
N SER A 12 -5.72 6.70 2.77
CA SER A 12 -4.50 6.53 3.56
C SER A 12 -3.28 6.87 2.72
N GLU A 13 -2.34 7.57 3.34
CA GLU A 13 -1.05 7.86 2.72
C GLU A 13 -0.13 6.66 2.92
N VAL A 14 0.43 6.14 1.84
CA VAL A 14 1.21 4.91 1.90
C VAL A 14 2.42 4.96 0.98
N GLU A 15 3.36 4.06 1.24
CA GLU A 15 4.44 3.73 0.31
C GLU A 15 4.27 2.28 -0.11
N VAL A 16 4.29 2.05 -1.41
CA VAL A 16 4.05 0.72 -1.98
C VAL A 16 5.24 0.29 -2.84
N VAL A 17 5.38 -1.02 -3.03
CA VAL A 17 6.30 -1.59 -4.01
C VAL A 17 5.47 -2.08 -5.18
N GLN A 18 5.69 -1.50 -6.35
CA GLN A 18 5.05 -1.95 -7.57
C GLN A 18 5.67 -3.26 -8.04
N LYS A 19 4.93 -4.03 -8.85
CA LYS A 19 5.39 -5.33 -9.32
C LYS A 19 6.77 -5.27 -9.97
N HIS A 20 7.00 -4.28 -10.81
CA HIS A 20 8.29 -4.13 -11.53
C HIS A 20 9.41 -3.57 -10.65
N HIS A 21 9.11 -3.19 -9.41
CA HIS A 21 10.09 -2.71 -8.44
C HIS A 21 10.39 -3.72 -7.32
N GLN A 22 9.86 -4.94 -7.42
CA GLN A 22 10.03 -5.93 -6.35
C GLN A 22 11.48 -6.31 -6.11
N ARG A 23 12.32 -6.33 -7.13
CA ARG A 23 13.74 -6.66 -7.00
C ARG A 23 14.54 -5.57 -6.31
N SER A 24 14.30 -4.32 -6.70
CA SER A 24 15.02 -3.17 -6.13
C SER A 24 14.47 -2.72 -4.79
N GLY A 25 13.19 -3.01 -4.53
CA GLY A 25 12.50 -2.49 -3.35
C GLY A 25 12.14 -1.03 -3.45
N GLU A 26 12.21 -0.45 -4.65
CA GLU A 26 11.89 0.96 -4.83
C GLU A 26 10.45 1.23 -4.38
N LEU A 27 10.27 2.29 -3.59
CA LEU A 27 8.99 2.66 -3.04
C LEU A 27 8.31 3.75 -3.86
N THR A 28 7.00 3.61 -4.02
CA THR A 28 6.17 4.61 -4.67
C THR A 28 5.20 5.16 -3.63
N HIS A 29 5.23 6.47 -3.45
CA HIS A 29 4.36 7.17 -2.50
C HIS A 29 3.04 7.53 -3.16
N GLY A 30 1.96 7.42 -2.42
CA GLY A 30 0.65 7.84 -2.90
C GLY A 30 -0.43 7.64 -1.85
N PHE A 31 -1.66 7.87 -2.28
CA PHE A 31 -2.84 7.75 -1.43
C PHE A 31 -3.73 6.63 -1.96
N VAL A 32 -4.26 5.83 -1.05
CA VAL A 32 -5.06 4.65 -1.42
C VAL A 32 -6.40 5.07 -1.98
N ARG A 33 -6.67 4.61 -3.20
CA ARG A 33 -7.96 4.79 -3.84
C ARG A 33 -8.84 3.55 -3.66
N ARG A 34 -8.23 2.38 -3.68
CA ARG A 34 -8.96 1.11 -3.54
C ARG A 34 -8.04 0.05 -2.95
N LEU A 35 -8.58 -0.80 -2.09
CA LEU A 35 -7.88 -1.98 -1.59
C LEU A 35 -8.22 -3.16 -2.49
N LEU A 36 -7.19 -3.82 -3.03
CA LEU A 36 -7.35 -4.92 -3.96
C LEU A 36 -7.20 -6.28 -3.28
N THR A 37 -6.53 -6.34 -2.11
CA THR A 37 -6.45 -7.55 -1.31
C THR A 37 -7.69 -7.67 -0.44
N LYS A 38 -8.42 -8.77 -0.56
CA LYS A 38 -9.64 -9.01 0.21
C LYS A 38 -9.36 -9.65 1.57
N SER A 39 -8.25 -10.37 1.69
CA SER A 39 -7.85 -11.02 2.93
C SER A 39 -7.54 -9.99 4.01
N PRO A 40 -7.77 -10.32 5.30
CA PRO A 40 -7.47 -9.38 6.39
C PRO A 40 -5.98 -9.08 6.54
N ASN A 41 -5.10 -9.95 6.01
CA ASN A 41 -3.66 -9.71 6.00
C ASN A 41 -3.02 -10.41 4.81
N HIS A 42 -1.78 -10.02 4.50
CA HIS A 42 -0.99 -10.64 3.45
C HIS A 42 0.50 -10.47 3.78
N PRO A 43 1.30 -11.55 3.73
CA PRO A 43 2.71 -11.49 4.15
C PRO A 43 3.58 -10.54 3.33
N HIS A 44 3.22 -10.30 2.08
CA HIS A 44 3.97 -9.39 1.20
C HIS A 44 3.39 -7.98 1.15
N GLY A 45 2.37 -7.71 1.96
CA GLY A 45 1.69 -6.42 2.00
C GLY A 45 0.35 -6.45 1.27
N ILE A 46 -0.55 -5.61 1.72
CA ILE A 46 -1.87 -5.44 1.09
C ILE A 46 -1.69 -4.75 -0.26
N LYS A 47 -2.29 -5.31 -1.28
CA LYS A 47 -2.23 -4.73 -2.62
C LYS A 47 -3.29 -3.63 -2.74
N VAL A 48 -2.88 -2.47 -3.21
CA VAL A 48 -3.77 -1.31 -3.35
C VAL A 48 -3.60 -0.65 -4.71
N LEU A 49 -4.64 0.08 -5.10
CA LEU A 49 -4.59 1.00 -6.23
C LEU A 49 -4.43 2.41 -5.64
N LEU A 50 -3.43 3.13 -6.11
CA LEU A 50 -3.19 4.50 -5.69
C LEU A 50 -4.02 5.50 -6.52
N ASP A 51 -4.17 6.70 -6.01
CA ASP A 51 -4.90 7.78 -6.68
C ASP A 51 -4.27 8.16 -8.02
N THR A 52 -2.98 7.91 -8.19
CA THR A 52 -2.26 8.14 -9.45
C THR A 52 -2.46 7.01 -10.46
N GLY A 53 -3.14 5.93 -10.10
CA GLY A 53 -3.39 4.79 -10.98
C GLY A 53 -2.40 3.65 -10.85
N GLU A 54 -1.36 3.82 -10.04
CA GLU A 54 -0.36 2.78 -9.83
C GLU A 54 -0.87 1.73 -8.86
N VAL A 55 -0.42 0.50 -9.04
CA VAL A 55 -0.81 -0.64 -8.20
C VAL A 55 0.45 -1.19 -7.53
N GLY A 56 0.37 -1.45 -6.24
CA GLY A 56 1.50 -2.03 -5.52
C GLY A 56 1.08 -2.60 -4.17
N ARG A 57 2.05 -3.23 -3.51
CA ARG A 57 1.85 -3.77 -2.17
C ARG A 57 2.39 -2.78 -1.15
N VAL A 58 1.56 -2.49 -0.16
CA VAL A 58 1.91 -1.52 0.88
C VAL A 58 3.05 -2.03 1.74
N LYS A 59 4.08 -1.20 1.88
CA LYS A 59 5.20 -1.46 2.78
C LYS A 59 5.14 -0.58 4.01
N ASN A 60 4.73 0.67 3.85
CA ASN A 60 4.62 1.60 4.96
C ASN A 60 3.29 2.34 4.88
N VAL A 61 2.66 2.50 6.03
CA VAL A 61 1.49 3.37 6.18
C VAL A 61 1.98 4.61 6.90
N ILE A 62 1.82 5.76 6.26
CA ILE A 62 2.28 7.03 6.82
C ILE A 62 1.17 7.58 7.70
N ILE A 63 1.47 7.71 8.98
CA ILE A 63 0.51 8.19 9.95
C ILE A 63 0.82 9.66 10.21
N ASP A 64 -0.19 10.50 9.98
CA ASP A 64 -0.07 11.92 10.24
C ASP A 64 -0.34 12.14 11.73
N GLU A 65 0.70 12.51 12.46
CA GLU A 65 0.61 12.81 13.89
C GLU A 65 0.62 14.31 14.11
N ASP A 66 -0.45 14.82 14.69
CA ASP A 66 -0.56 16.23 15.05
C ASP A 66 0.24 16.55 16.32
#